data_ea89216cdae7b4472fb1ae3a59be6ef5
#
_entry.id   ea89216cdae7b4472fb1ae3a59be6ef5
#
_cell.length_a   1.000
_cell.length_b   1.000
_cell.length_c   1.000
_cell.angle_alpha   90.00
_cell.angle_beta   90.00
_cell.angle_gamma   90.00
#
_symmetry.space_group_name_H-M   'P 1'
#
loop_
_entity.id
_entity.type
_entity.pdbx_description
1 polymer ?
#
loop_
_entity_poly.entity_id
_entity_poly.type
_entity_poly.pdbx_seq_one_letter_code
_entity_poly.pdbx_strand_id
1 'polypeptide(L)'
;INIDRQTYGHTSKENDQQKTSTKTALLNKDFRQALGFAIDRTNYAAQLNGKEGGSTAVRNIYVKPDFVQSDGKDFGTMVMDQLPSYGDEWSGVNLADSQDGLYNPEKAKAEFAKAKEALQAEGVQFPIHLDVPVNQSSKITVNQVQSIKQSVESALGKDNVVLDIHQLSADDFNNITYSAPNAAAEDWDLSVGVAWEPDYLDPSTYLDVLKTTSSENTKSFMGYDDPNSQAVEKVGLKEYDQLVDDASKETTDLKARYEKYAKAQAWLTDSALYLPTTTYNGAAAVISRIKPFSGAYAQAGDKGSSYYFKYLKSQDDIVTKKQYDSAYKDWLKERAKSNDKAQKDLAKHVK
;
A
#
# COMPACT_ATOMS: atom_id res chain seq x y z
N ILE A 1 8.22 -4.83 -0.33
CA ILE A 1 9.02 -6.04 -0.02
C ILE A 1 9.85 -6.37 -1.25
N ASN A 2 11.19 -6.50 -1.08
CA ASN A 2 12.07 -6.95 -2.15
C ASN A 2 12.02 -8.48 -2.26
N ILE A 3 11.48 -8.98 -3.37
CA ILE A 3 11.34 -10.43 -3.59
C ILE A 3 12.55 -11.07 -4.25
N ASP A 4 13.49 -10.24 -4.79
CA ASP A 4 14.64 -10.77 -5.54
C ASP A 4 15.96 -10.01 -5.27
N ARG A 5 16.20 -9.63 -4.01
CA ARG A 5 17.41 -8.90 -3.62
C ARG A 5 18.69 -9.61 -4.06
N GLN A 6 19.60 -8.89 -4.69
CA GLN A 6 20.85 -9.40 -5.22
C GLN A 6 22.09 -8.79 -4.58
N THR A 7 21.99 -7.55 -4.06
CA THR A 7 23.10 -6.80 -3.46
C THR A 7 22.92 -6.69 -1.95
N TYR A 8 24.04 -6.81 -1.19
CA TYR A 8 24.09 -6.84 0.26
C TYR A 8 25.20 -5.95 0.82
N GLY A 9 25.40 -4.75 0.24
CA GLY A 9 26.36 -3.76 0.73
C GLY A 9 25.91 -3.12 2.05
N HIS A 10 24.59 -2.98 2.23
CA HIS A 10 23.99 -2.44 3.45
C HIS A 10 23.19 -3.55 4.14
N THR A 11 23.90 -4.47 4.81
CA THR A 11 23.26 -5.61 5.46
C THR A 11 23.83 -5.87 6.84
N SER A 12 22.96 -6.31 7.75
CA SER A 12 23.34 -6.87 9.07
C SER A 12 23.52 -8.40 9.04
N LYS A 13 23.28 -9.03 7.88
CA LYS A 13 23.45 -10.47 7.71
C LYS A 13 24.93 -10.84 7.65
N GLU A 14 25.35 -11.75 8.51
CA GLU A 14 26.75 -12.11 8.71
C GLU A 14 27.27 -13.16 7.70
N ASN A 15 26.37 -13.90 7.06
CA ASN A 15 26.72 -15.01 6.17
C ASN A 15 25.66 -15.28 5.11
N ASP A 16 26.01 -16.11 4.13
CA ASP A 16 25.12 -16.43 3.00
C ASP A 16 23.89 -17.24 3.41
N GLN A 17 23.96 -17.99 4.51
CA GLN A 17 22.80 -18.71 5.02
C GLN A 17 21.72 -17.75 5.52
N GLN A 18 22.09 -16.69 6.22
CA GLN A 18 21.13 -15.64 6.64
C GLN A 18 20.53 -14.91 5.45
N LYS A 19 21.33 -14.59 4.41
CA LYS A 19 20.83 -13.98 3.18
C LYS A 19 19.80 -14.88 2.49
N THR A 20 20.12 -16.17 2.34
CA THR A 20 19.23 -17.17 1.75
C THR A 20 17.97 -17.33 2.61
N SER A 21 18.11 -17.43 3.92
CA SER A 21 16.97 -17.55 4.85
C SER A 21 15.99 -16.39 4.72
N THR A 22 16.50 -15.16 4.64
CA THR A 22 15.67 -13.96 4.46
C THR A 22 14.96 -13.98 3.11
N LYS A 23 15.69 -14.26 2.03
CA LYS A 23 15.10 -14.34 0.68
C LYS A 23 13.99 -15.41 0.62
N THR A 24 14.23 -16.58 1.17
CA THR A 24 13.22 -17.67 1.22
C THR A 24 12.00 -17.25 2.05
N ALA A 25 12.22 -16.60 3.20
CA ALA A 25 11.12 -16.12 4.05
C ALA A 25 10.27 -15.06 3.33
N LEU A 26 10.86 -14.10 2.63
CA LEU A 26 10.13 -13.07 1.89
C LEU A 26 9.33 -13.62 0.70
N LEU A 27 9.70 -14.77 0.16
CA LEU A 27 8.93 -15.47 -0.87
C LEU A 27 7.77 -16.32 -0.31
N ASN A 28 7.72 -16.56 1.01
CA ASN A 28 6.63 -17.27 1.68
C ASN A 28 5.47 -16.31 1.98
N LYS A 29 4.25 -16.64 1.53
CA LYS A 29 3.06 -15.79 1.69
C LYS A 29 2.69 -15.59 3.16
N ASP A 30 2.64 -16.67 3.94
CA ASP A 30 2.24 -16.61 5.34
C ASP A 30 3.21 -15.75 6.16
N PHE A 31 4.51 -15.77 5.82
CA PHE A 31 5.50 -14.88 6.43
C PHE A 31 5.22 -13.40 6.12
N ARG A 32 4.89 -13.08 4.87
CA ARG A 32 4.53 -11.70 4.50
C ARG A 32 3.23 -11.24 5.15
N GLN A 33 2.23 -12.12 5.25
CA GLN A 33 0.98 -11.85 5.96
C GLN A 33 1.22 -11.64 7.45
N ALA A 34 2.08 -12.44 8.07
CA ALA A 34 2.49 -12.23 9.45
C ALA A 34 3.11 -10.84 9.68
N LEU A 35 3.98 -10.38 8.78
CA LEU A 35 4.51 -9.01 8.82
C LEU A 35 3.38 -7.98 8.66
N GLY A 36 2.48 -8.18 7.72
CA GLY A 36 1.35 -7.29 7.45
C GLY A 36 0.42 -7.10 8.65
N PHE A 37 0.10 -8.18 9.38
CA PHE A 37 -0.70 -8.14 10.61
C PHE A 37 0.09 -7.66 11.84
N ALA A 38 1.43 -7.68 11.80
CA ALA A 38 2.28 -7.20 12.90
C ALA A 38 2.55 -5.69 12.85
N ILE A 39 2.32 -5.01 11.75
CA ILE A 39 2.57 -3.57 11.60
C ILE A 39 1.44 -2.76 12.22
N ASP A 40 1.74 -2.01 13.29
CA ASP A 40 0.85 -1.00 13.88
C ASP A 40 0.89 0.29 13.04
N ARG A 41 -0.06 0.38 12.11
CA ARG A 41 -0.19 1.51 11.17
C ARG A 41 -0.61 2.79 11.88
N THR A 42 -1.37 2.68 12.95
CA THR A 42 -1.78 3.83 13.75
C THR A 42 -0.57 4.47 14.41
N ASN A 43 0.30 3.67 15.03
CA ASN A 43 1.53 4.17 15.62
C ASN A 43 2.51 4.70 14.57
N TYR A 44 2.63 4.03 13.43
CA TYR A 44 3.41 4.52 12.28
C TYR A 44 2.94 5.90 11.83
N ALA A 45 1.64 6.07 11.61
CA ALA A 45 1.04 7.33 11.18
C ALA A 45 1.17 8.43 12.25
N ALA A 46 1.13 8.09 13.53
CA ALA A 46 1.27 9.02 14.64
C ALA A 46 2.64 9.71 14.68
N GLN A 47 3.68 9.11 14.10
CA GLN A 47 5.02 9.73 14.03
C GLN A 47 5.03 11.02 13.20
N LEU A 48 4.14 11.14 12.21
CA LEU A 48 3.95 12.34 11.41
C LEU A 48 2.80 13.20 11.93
N ASN A 49 1.67 12.57 12.28
CA ASN A 49 0.40 13.26 12.50
C ASN A 49 0.08 13.49 13.97
N GLY A 50 0.98 13.08 14.86
CA GLY A 50 0.73 13.09 16.31
C GLY A 50 -0.25 11.97 16.74
N LYS A 51 -0.33 11.74 18.04
CA LYS A 51 -1.09 10.63 18.62
C LYS A 51 -2.58 10.67 18.25
N GLU A 52 -3.19 11.85 18.25
CA GLU A 52 -4.62 12.02 17.96
C GLU A 52 -4.94 11.95 16.46
N GLY A 53 -3.98 12.31 15.61
CA GLY A 53 -4.11 12.28 14.15
C GLY A 53 -3.67 10.96 13.49
N GLY A 54 -3.03 10.06 14.24
CA GLY A 54 -2.46 8.85 13.71
C GLY A 54 -3.48 7.97 12.98
N SER A 55 -4.57 7.61 13.63
CA SER A 55 -5.58 6.73 13.04
C SER A 55 -6.21 7.32 11.77
N THR A 56 -6.40 8.63 11.70
CA THR A 56 -7.08 9.29 10.56
C THR A 56 -6.29 9.19 9.26
N ALA A 57 -4.98 8.95 9.32
CA ALA A 57 -4.11 8.81 8.16
C ALA A 57 -3.89 7.35 7.75
N VAL A 58 -4.42 6.37 8.49
CA VAL A 58 -4.21 4.95 8.18
C VAL A 58 -4.90 4.55 6.89
N ARG A 59 -4.18 3.78 6.09
CA ARG A 59 -4.61 3.15 4.85
C ARG A 59 -4.33 1.64 4.91
N ASN A 60 -5.33 0.80 4.62
CA ASN A 60 -5.22 -0.65 4.70
C ASN A 60 -5.07 -1.34 3.34
N ILE A 61 -5.52 -0.73 2.26
CA ILE A 61 -5.38 -1.23 0.89
C ILE A 61 -4.76 -0.20 -0.03
N TYR A 62 -4.20 -0.62 -1.15
CA TYR A 62 -3.45 0.25 -2.05
C TYR A 62 -4.37 1.27 -2.74
N VAL A 63 -5.44 0.81 -3.36
CA VAL A 63 -6.48 1.70 -3.90
C VAL A 63 -7.27 2.32 -2.74
N LYS A 64 -7.55 3.62 -2.79
CA LYS A 64 -8.38 4.27 -1.78
C LYS A 64 -9.75 3.58 -1.69
N PRO A 65 -10.24 3.17 -0.49
CA PRO A 65 -11.47 2.41 -0.35
C PRO A 65 -12.70 3.08 -0.97
N ASP A 66 -12.84 4.40 -0.86
CA ASP A 66 -13.93 5.18 -1.42
C ASP A 66 -13.58 5.84 -2.77
N PHE A 67 -12.56 5.31 -3.47
CA PHE A 67 -12.06 5.89 -4.73
C PHE A 67 -13.10 5.87 -5.84
N VAL A 68 -13.77 4.73 -6.02
CA VAL A 68 -14.89 4.54 -6.92
C VAL A 68 -16.04 3.81 -6.22
N GLN A 69 -17.24 3.96 -6.75
CA GLN A 69 -18.45 3.32 -6.21
C GLN A 69 -19.29 2.76 -7.35
N SER A 70 -19.98 1.65 -7.10
CA SER A 70 -21.01 1.09 -7.97
C SER A 70 -22.10 0.43 -7.14
N ASP A 71 -23.36 0.62 -7.52
CA ASP A 71 -24.57 0.08 -6.85
C ASP A 71 -24.58 0.32 -5.32
N GLY A 72 -24.10 1.50 -4.89
CA GLY A 72 -24.06 1.88 -3.48
C GLY A 72 -22.94 1.22 -2.65
N LYS A 73 -22.10 0.39 -3.27
CA LYS A 73 -20.88 -0.16 -2.67
C LYS A 73 -19.66 0.67 -3.08
N ASP A 74 -18.80 0.99 -2.14
CA ASP A 74 -17.47 1.50 -2.43
C ASP A 74 -16.49 0.38 -2.80
N PHE A 75 -15.35 0.77 -3.38
CA PHE A 75 -14.33 -0.17 -3.83
C PHE A 75 -13.78 -1.03 -2.68
N GLY A 76 -13.56 -0.44 -1.50
CA GLY A 76 -13.07 -1.16 -0.33
C GLY A 76 -14.03 -2.26 0.12
N THR A 77 -15.34 -2.01 0.05
CA THR A 77 -16.37 -3.03 0.32
C THR A 77 -16.32 -4.16 -0.72
N MET A 78 -16.16 -3.82 -2.01
CA MET A 78 -16.01 -4.85 -3.06
C MET A 78 -14.78 -5.73 -2.83
N VAL A 79 -13.67 -5.15 -2.35
CA VAL A 79 -12.43 -5.90 -1.99
C VAL A 79 -12.69 -6.80 -0.79
N MET A 80 -13.33 -6.31 0.28
CA MET A 80 -13.66 -7.10 1.46
C MET A 80 -14.55 -8.30 1.15
N ASP A 81 -15.46 -8.16 0.19
CA ASP A 81 -16.33 -9.27 -0.26
C ASP A 81 -15.54 -10.41 -0.93
N GLN A 82 -14.36 -10.14 -1.49
CA GLN A 82 -13.50 -11.14 -2.16
C GLN A 82 -12.55 -11.86 -1.19
N LEU A 83 -12.07 -11.18 -0.15
CA LEU A 83 -11.00 -11.67 0.72
C LEU A 83 -11.31 -13.00 1.42
N PRO A 84 -12.54 -13.30 1.89
CA PRO A 84 -12.83 -14.60 2.52
C PRO A 84 -12.58 -15.82 1.63
N SER A 85 -12.50 -15.64 0.30
CA SER A 85 -12.15 -16.72 -0.62
C SER A 85 -10.68 -17.14 -0.56
N TYR A 86 -9.81 -16.33 0.04
CA TYR A 86 -8.38 -16.59 0.18
C TYR A 86 -8.03 -17.31 1.49
N GLY A 87 -8.79 -17.07 2.57
CA GLY A 87 -8.57 -17.75 3.83
C GLY A 87 -9.33 -17.13 5.02
N ASP A 88 -9.37 -17.89 6.11
CA ASP A 88 -10.06 -17.49 7.36
C ASP A 88 -9.36 -16.30 8.06
N GLU A 89 -8.08 -16.07 7.77
CA GLU A 89 -7.32 -14.92 8.29
C GLU A 89 -7.96 -13.59 7.91
N TRP A 90 -8.73 -13.53 6.84
CA TRP A 90 -9.43 -12.34 6.38
C TRP A 90 -10.80 -12.14 7.04
N SER A 91 -11.25 -13.09 7.85
CA SER A 91 -12.53 -12.98 8.55
C SER A 91 -12.53 -11.78 9.52
N GLY A 92 -13.56 -10.93 9.40
CA GLY A 92 -13.75 -9.76 10.26
C GLY A 92 -12.78 -8.60 10.04
N VAL A 93 -11.98 -8.63 8.97
CA VAL A 93 -11.08 -7.53 8.62
C VAL A 93 -11.89 -6.37 8.04
N ASN A 94 -11.62 -5.15 8.54
CA ASN A 94 -12.19 -3.92 8.02
C ASN A 94 -11.10 -3.10 7.32
N LEU A 95 -11.22 -2.93 6.01
CA LEU A 95 -10.24 -2.26 5.17
C LEU A 95 -10.52 -0.77 4.94
N ALA A 96 -11.54 -0.20 5.59
CA ALA A 96 -11.84 1.23 5.47
C ALA A 96 -10.66 2.09 5.98
N ASP A 97 -10.53 3.29 5.42
CA ASP A 97 -9.55 4.28 5.89
C ASP A 97 -9.84 4.77 7.32
N SER A 98 -8.87 5.42 7.91
CA SER A 98 -8.96 6.07 9.23
C SER A 98 -9.14 5.10 10.40
N GLN A 99 -8.74 3.86 10.21
CA GLN A 99 -8.63 2.84 11.24
C GLN A 99 -7.60 1.78 10.83
N ASP A 100 -6.97 1.11 11.78
CA ASP A 100 -6.05 0.00 11.51
C ASP A 100 -6.82 -1.33 11.57
N GLY A 101 -7.39 -1.73 10.45
CA GLY A 101 -8.14 -2.98 10.33
C GLY A 101 -7.27 -4.21 10.14
N LEU A 102 -5.99 -4.02 9.87
CA LEU A 102 -5.03 -5.12 9.63
C LEU A 102 -4.17 -5.43 10.86
N TYR A 103 -3.88 -4.45 11.71
CA TYR A 103 -3.04 -4.71 12.89
C TYR A 103 -3.71 -5.70 13.83
N ASN A 104 -3.14 -6.89 13.92
CA ASN A 104 -3.63 -7.95 14.79
C ASN A 104 -2.49 -8.89 15.19
N PRO A 105 -1.83 -8.68 16.35
CA PRO A 105 -0.72 -9.49 16.80
C PRO A 105 -1.03 -10.99 16.92
N GLU A 106 -2.27 -11.38 17.20
CA GLU A 106 -2.64 -12.80 17.31
C GLU A 106 -2.74 -13.46 15.92
N LYS A 107 -3.31 -12.76 14.94
CA LYS A 107 -3.26 -13.20 13.53
C LYS A 107 -1.81 -13.24 13.03
N ALA A 108 -0.99 -12.24 13.36
CA ALA A 108 0.42 -12.21 13.00
C ALA A 108 1.17 -13.45 13.51
N LYS A 109 0.94 -13.84 14.78
CA LYS A 109 1.52 -15.05 15.37
C LYS A 109 1.02 -16.33 14.69
N ALA A 110 -0.26 -16.39 14.36
CA ALA A 110 -0.85 -17.56 13.71
C ALA A 110 -0.27 -17.78 12.30
N GLU A 111 -0.21 -16.72 11.49
CA GLU A 111 0.40 -16.80 10.16
C GLU A 111 1.91 -17.07 10.24
N PHE A 112 2.60 -16.46 11.21
CA PHE A 112 4.02 -16.76 11.44
C PHE A 112 4.26 -18.21 11.84
N ALA A 113 3.38 -18.82 12.62
CA ALA A 113 3.52 -20.23 13.01
C ALA A 113 3.44 -21.17 11.78
N LYS A 114 2.49 -20.91 10.85
CA LYS A 114 2.39 -21.62 9.57
C LYS A 114 3.67 -21.41 8.73
N ALA A 115 4.09 -20.16 8.58
CA ALA A 115 5.30 -19.81 7.85
C ALA A 115 6.54 -20.49 8.43
N LYS A 116 6.69 -20.49 9.75
CA LYS A 116 7.86 -21.05 10.43
C LYS A 116 8.01 -22.55 10.20
N GLU A 117 6.91 -23.28 10.25
CA GLU A 117 6.90 -24.74 9.95
C GLU A 117 7.38 -25.00 8.51
N ALA A 118 6.82 -24.31 7.53
CA ALA A 118 7.20 -24.46 6.14
C ALA A 118 8.66 -24.03 5.89
N LEU A 119 9.08 -22.91 6.45
CA LEU A 119 10.44 -22.37 6.29
C LEU A 119 11.50 -23.26 6.95
N GLN A 120 11.22 -23.85 8.12
CA GLN A 120 12.11 -24.81 8.74
C GLN A 120 12.30 -26.06 7.90
N ALA A 121 11.24 -26.53 7.23
CA ALA A 121 11.33 -27.66 6.30
C ALA A 121 12.21 -27.34 5.06
N GLU A 122 12.28 -26.05 4.66
CA GLU A 122 13.18 -25.54 3.61
C GLU A 122 14.63 -25.24 4.13
N GLY A 123 14.93 -25.48 5.41
CA GLY A 123 16.25 -25.26 5.98
C GLY A 123 16.54 -23.80 6.38
N VAL A 124 15.49 -22.97 6.47
CA VAL A 124 15.62 -21.57 6.88
C VAL A 124 16.04 -21.46 8.35
N GLN A 125 17.01 -20.60 8.62
CA GLN A 125 17.51 -20.31 9.96
C GLN A 125 16.87 -19.03 10.51
N PHE A 126 16.55 -19.03 11.79
CA PHE A 126 16.01 -17.89 12.53
C PHE A 126 17.06 -17.32 13.49
N PRO A 127 16.99 -16.01 13.85
CA PRO A 127 15.99 -15.06 13.36
C PRO A 127 16.17 -14.67 11.90
N ILE A 128 15.06 -14.27 11.26
CA ILE A 128 15.10 -13.64 9.93
C ILE A 128 15.49 -12.18 10.11
N HIS A 129 16.59 -11.78 9.49
CA HIS A 129 17.09 -10.40 9.48
C HIS A 129 16.54 -9.64 8.28
N LEU A 130 15.83 -8.54 8.51
CA LEU A 130 15.22 -7.69 7.49
C LEU A 130 15.91 -6.33 7.47
N ASP A 131 16.74 -6.08 6.46
CA ASP A 131 17.42 -4.79 6.29
C ASP A 131 16.45 -3.73 5.76
N VAL A 132 16.35 -2.61 6.49
CA VAL A 132 15.43 -1.50 6.17
C VAL A 132 16.22 -0.20 6.09
N PRO A 133 16.52 0.32 4.88
CA PRO A 133 17.23 1.58 4.75
C PRO A 133 16.30 2.76 5.06
N VAL A 134 16.86 3.79 5.66
CA VAL A 134 16.20 5.07 5.92
C VAL A 134 17.14 6.24 5.65
N ASN A 135 16.63 7.32 5.10
CA ASN A 135 17.37 8.57 5.01
C ASN A 135 17.52 9.17 6.42
N GLN A 136 18.75 9.22 6.94
CA GLN A 136 19.05 9.71 8.29
C GLN A 136 18.67 11.17 8.55
N SER A 137 18.52 11.98 7.49
CA SER A 137 18.10 13.38 7.62
C SER A 137 16.60 13.53 7.90
N SER A 138 15.79 12.51 7.60
CA SER A 138 14.35 12.49 7.84
C SER A 138 14.02 11.86 9.20
N LYS A 139 14.04 12.66 10.27
CA LYS A 139 13.68 12.18 11.62
C LYS A 139 12.31 11.50 11.69
N ILE A 140 11.35 12.00 10.92
CA ILE A 140 10.00 11.43 10.87
C ILE A 140 10.07 10.01 10.30
N THR A 141 10.72 9.80 9.15
CA THR A 141 10.84 8.46 8.54
C THR A 141 11.62 7.51 9.44
N VAL A 142 12.70 7.98 10.09
CA VAL A 142 13.43 7.17 11.07
C VAL A 142 12.51 6.71 12.21
N ASN A 143 11.70 7.59 12.78
CA ASN A 143 10.75 7.25 13.84
C ASN A 143 9.65 6.30 13.32
N GLN A 144 9.16 6.50 12.10
CA GLN A 144 8.20 5.62 11.46
C GLN A 144 8.72 4.20 11.33
N VAL A 145 9.95 4.02 10.82
CA VAL A 145 10.56 2.69 10.69
C VAL A 145 10.86 2.07 12.06
N GLN A 146 11.28 2.87 13.04
CA GLN A 146 11.41 2.41 14.42
C GLN A 146 10.09 1.89 15.00
N SER A 147 8.97 2.53 14.69
CA SER A 147 7.65 2.06 15.14
C SER A 147 7.25 0.73 14.50
N ILE A 148 7.57 0.52 13.20
CA ILE A 148 7.39 -0.78 12.53
C ILE A 148 8.26 -1.84 13.21
N LYS A 149 9.56 -1.56 13.42
CA LYS A 149 10.46 -2.47 14.12
C LYS A 149 9.88 -2.89 15.47
N GLN A 150 9.43 -1.92 16.25
CA GLN A 150 8.88 -2.18 17.58
C GLN A 150 7.64 -3.08 17.52
N SER A 151 6.68 -2.79 16.64
CA SER A 151 5.44 -3.56 16.54
C SER A 151 5.70 -4.98 16.02
N VAL A 152 6.51 -5.15 14.98
CA VAL A 152 6.83 -6.45 14.39
C VAL A 152 7.62 -7.32 15.37
N GLU A 153 8.69 -6.80 15.96
CA GLU A 153 9.53 -7.56 16.92
C GLU A 153 8.75 -7.89 18.21
N SER A 154 7.81 -7.03 18.63
CA SER A 154 6.93 -7.29 19.77
C SER A 154 5.91 -8.39 19.47
N ALA A 155 5.34 -8.40 18.27
CA ALA A 155 4.34 -9.38 17.86
C ALA A 155 4.95 -10.76 17.58
N LEU A 156 6.06 -10.82 16.85
CA LEU A 156 6.65 -12.07 16.34
C LEU A 156 7.80 -12.60 17.21
N GLY A 157 8.42 -11.74 18.03
CA GLY A 157 9.58 -12.07 18.87
C GLY A 157 10.89 -11.92 18.10
N LYS A 158 11.91 -11.37 18.79
CA LYS A 158 13.25 -11.12 18.23
C LYS A 158 14.02 -12.40 17.88
N ASP A 159 13.68 -13.51 18.51
CA ASP A 159 14.26 -14.82 18.17
C ASP A 159 13.72 -15.36 16.83
N ASN A 160 12.73 -14.70 16.27
CA ASN A 160 12.09 -15.07 15.01
C ASN A 160 12.36 -14.05 13.91
N VAL A 161 12.18 -12.75 14.19
CA VAL A 161 12.33 -11.67 13.19
C VAL A 161 13.03 -10.47 13.84
N VAL A 162 14.02 -9.95 13.14
CA VAL A 162 14.74 -8.73 13.52
C VAL A 162 14.70 -7.75 12.34
N LEU A 163 14.27 -6.52 12.59
CA LEU A 163 14.39 -5.44 11.62
C LEU A 163 15.69 -4.68 11.87
N ASP A 164 16.58 -4.68 10.89
CA ASP A 164 17.85 -4.00 10.92
C ASP A 164 17.76 -2.68 10.16
N ILE A 165 17.74 -1.57 10.91
CA ILE A 165 17.56 -0.24 10.35
C ILE A 165 18.91 0.35 9.97
N HIS A 166 19.10 0.61 8.67
CA HIS A 166 20.29 1.24 8.11
C HIS A 166 20.03 2.73 7.87
N GLN A 167 20.58 3.60 8.73
CA GLN A 167 20.48 5.04 8.56
C GLN A 167 21.57 5.50 7.59
N LEU A 168 21.19 5.94 6.41
CA LEU A 168 22.07 6.30 5.31
C LEU A 168 22.03 7.80 5.02
N SER A 169 23.05 8.31 4.34
CA SER A 169 22.98 9.64 3.74
C SER A 169 21.81 9.71 2.71
N ALA A 170 21.36 10.90 2.36
CA ALA A 170 20.29 11.06 1.37
C ALA A 170 20.70 10.47 0.01
N ASP A 171 21.94 10.65 -0.38
CA ASP A 171 22.48 10.14 -1.66
C ASP A 171 22.58 8.62 -1.65
N ASP A 172 23.16 8.02 -0.60
CA ASP A 172 23.25 6.57 -0.48
C ASP A 172 21.88 5.91 -0.44
N PHE A 173 20.94 6.50 0.34
CA PHE A 173 19.55 6.02 0.39
C PHE A 173 18.90 6.05 -1.00
N ASN A 174 19.00 7.17 -1.72
CA ASN A 174 18.40 7.30 -3.05
C ASN A 174 19.04 6.32 -4.06
N ASN A 175 20.36 6.13 -3.99
CA ASN A 175 21.08 5.26 -4.92
C ASN A 175 20.67 3.77 -4.80
N ILE A 176 20.24 3.34 -3.62
CA ILE A 176 19.78 1.95 -3.40
C ILE A 176 18.26 1.80 -3.40
N THR A 177 17.51 2.88 -3.62
CA THR A 177 16.03 2.88 -3.69
C THR A 177 15.55 3.56 -4.99
N TYR A 178 15.02 4.77 -4.92
CA TYR A 178 14.38 5.47 -6.05
C TYR A 178 15.27 5.67 -7.28
N SER A 179 16.56 5.93 -7.07
CA SER A 179 17.52 6.17 -8.16
C SER A 179 18.32 4.94 -8.54
N ALA A 180 17.99 3.78 -7.97
CA ALA A 180 18.63 2.52 -8.36
C ALA A 180 18.45 2.28 -9.85
N PRO A 181 19.55 2.03 -10.61
CA PRO A 181 19.47 1.89 -12.06
C PRO A 181 18.74 0.61 -12.52
N ASN A 182 18.69 -0.39 -11.64
CA ASN A 182 18.01 -1.67 -11.87
C ASN A 182 17.74 -2.35 -10.52
N ALA A 183 16.97 -3.43 -10.52
CA ALA A 183 16.64 -4.17 -9.30
C ALA A 183 17.86 -4.77 -8.60
N ALA A 184 18.93 -5.11 -9.32
CA ALA A 184 20.15 -5.62 -8.70
C ALA A 184 20.85 -4.58 -7.81
N ALA A 185 20.63 -3.29 -8.03
CA ALA A 185 21.14 -2.21 -7.19
C ALA A 185 20.24 -1.90 -5.99
N GLU A 186 19.04 -2.47 -5.92
CA GLU A 186 18.12 -2.35 -4.79
C GLU A 186 18.64 -3.14 -3.59
N ASP A 187 19.32 -2.46 -2.65
CA ASP A 187 20.04 -3.08 -1.54
C ASP A 187 19.25 -2.99 -0.23
N TRP A 188 18.10 -3.65 -0.20
CA TRP A 188 17.17 -3.69 0.93
C TRP A 188 16.25 -4.91 0.89
N ASP A 189 15.71 -5.31 2.04
CA ASP A 189 14.65 -6.32 2.15
C ASP A 189 13.27 -5.70 2.23
N LEU A 190 13.15 -4.60 2.98
CA LEU A 190 11.93 -3.79 3.08
C LEU A 190 12.27 -2.34 2.78
N SER A 191 11.54 -1.72 1.86
CA SER A 191 11.61 -0.28 1.60
C SER A 191 10.34 0.38 2.13
N VAL A 192 10.50 1.50 2.84
CA VAL A 192 9.39 2.26 3.46
C VAL A 192 9.33 3.65 2.85
N GLY A 193 8.11 4.13 2.59
CA GLY A 193 7.90 5.48 2.07
C GLY A 193 7.72 5.54 0.57
N VAL A 194 7.58 4.41 -0.12
CA VAL A 194 7.12 4.39 -1.51
C VAL A 194 5.66 4.85 -1.55
N ALA A 195 5.34 5.78 -2.44
CA ALA A 195 4.02 6.36 -2.56
C ALA A 195 3.54 6.38 -4.00
N TRP A 196 2.23 6.37 -4.17
CA TRP A 196 1.58 6.51 -5.47
C TRP A 196 0.37 7.46 -5.37
N GLU A 197 0.19 8.27 -6.37
CA GLU A 197 -0.97 9.15 -6.54
C GLU A 197 -1.72 8.77 -7.82
N PRO A 198 -3.07 8.83 -7.83
CA PRO A 198 -3.84 8.44 -9.00
C PRO A 198 -3.70 9.50 -10.12
N ASP A 199 -3.60 9.04 -11.37
CA ASP A 199 -3.60 9.91 -12.55
C ASP A 199 -5.02 10.21 -13.04
N TYR A 200 -5.96 9.29 -12.79
CA TYR A 200 -7.37 9.40 -13.23
C TYR A 200 -8.29 8.56 -12.33
N LEU A 201 -9.59 8.78 -12.43
CA LEU A 201 -10.59 8.17 -11.56
C LEU A 201 -10.99 6.77 -12.05
N ASP A 202 -10.08 5.83 -12.01
CA ASP A 202 -10.30 4.41 -12.27
C ASP A 202 -9.27 3.59 -11.49
N PRO A 203 -9.62 2.42 -10.90
CA PRO A 203 -8.70 1.60 -10.11
C PRO A 203 -7.44 1.17 -10.86
N SER A 204 -7.47 1.12 -12.20
CA SER A 204 -6.30 0.80 -13.02
C SER A 204 -5.10 1.71 -12.75
N THR A 205 -5.34 3.00 -12.44
CA THR A 205 -4.26 3.94 -12.14
C THR A 205 -3.39 3.52 -10.95
N TYR A 206 -3.93 2.72 -10.04
CA TYR A 206 -3.20 2.14 -8.93
C TYR A 206 -2.65 0.74 -9.25
N LEU A 207 -3.45 -0.10 -9.89
CA LEU A 207 -3.16 -1.53 -9.98
C LEU A 207 -2.32 -1.89 -11.21
N ASP A 208 -2.45 -1.18 -12.32
CA ASP A 208 -1.68 -1.46 -13.54
C ASP A 208 -0.18 -1.26 -13.33
N VAL A 209 0.23 -0.33 -12.45
CA VAL A 209 1.64 -0.04 -12.18
C VAL A 209 2.38 -1.15 -11.43
N LEU A 210 1.65 -2.09 -10.82
CA LEU A 210 2.22 -3.24 -10.11
C LEU A 210 2.26 -4.52 -10.95
N LYS A 211 1.82 -4.46 -12.23
CA LYS A 211 1.97 -5.60 -13.15
C LYS A 211 3.44 -5.88 -13.43
N THR A 212 3.76 -7.15 -13.66
CA THR A 212 5.14 -7.56 -14.00
C THR A 212 5.66 -6.92 -15.29
N THR A 213 4.75 -6.47 -16.16
CA THR A 213 5.05 -5.77 -17.41
C THR A 213 5.15 -4.25 -17.26
N SER A 214 4.83 -3.70 -16.09
CA SER A 214 4.99 -2.28 -15.78
C SER A 214 6.44 -1.98 -15.43
N SER A 215 7.21 -1.44 -16.38
CA SER A 215 8.65 -1.28 -16.25
C SER A 215 9.09 -0.19 -15.24
N GLU A 216 8.19 0.71 -14.85
CA GLU A 216 8.63 1.91 -14.10
C GLU A 216 8.70 1.68 -12.58
N ASN A 217 7.83 0.83 -12.03
CA ASN A 217 7.65 0.76 -10.58
C ASN A 217 7.97 -0.60 -9.95
N THR A 218 8.09 -1.68 -10.74
CA THR A 218 8.28 -3.03 -10.19
C THR A 218 9.55 -3.14 -9.36
N LYS A 219 10.68 -2.58 -9.79
CA LYS A 219 11.91 -2.56 -8.99
C LYS A 219 11.71 -1.82 -7.67
N SER A 220 11.24 -0.58 -7.70
CA SER A 220 11.08 0.27 -6.52
C SER A 220 10.02 -0.24 -5.53
N PHE A 221 9.02 -0.98 -6.00
CA PHE A 221 7.98 -1.55 -5.15
C PHE A 221 8.28 -2.97 -4.68
N MET A 222 8.93 -3.80 -5.51
CA MET A 222 9.10 -5.23 -5.26
C MET A 222 10.51 -5.77 -5.53
N GLY A 223 11.44 -4.93 -6.00
CA GLY A 223 12.87 -5.27 -6.12
C GLY A 223 13.20 -6.27 -7.23
N TYR A 224 12.48 -6.25 -8.37
CA TYR A 224 12.80 -7.10 -9.53
C TYR A 224 12.67 -6.36 -10.86
N ASP A 225 13.43 -6.77 -11.87
CA ASP A 225 13.36 -6.28 -13.25
C ASP A 225 12.85 -7.36 -14.23
N ASP A 226 13.22 -8.62 -14.01
CA ASP A 226 12.82 -9.71 -14.90
C ASP A 226 11.42 -10.24 -14.55
N PRO A 227 10.41 -10.00 -15.41
CA PRO A 227 9.05 -10.50 -15.20
C PRO A 227 8.93 -12.03 -15.24
N ASN A 228 9.99 -12.74 -15.62
CA ASN A 228 10.03 -14.20 -15.68
C ASN A 228 11.00 -14.81 -14.66
N SER A 229 11.45 -14.02 -13.68
CA SER A 229 12.32 -14.54 -12.63
C SER A 229 11.61 -15.60 -11.78
N GLN A 230 12.39 -16.50 -11.17
CA GLN A 230 11.86 -17.51 -10.25
C GLN A 230 11.12 -16.87 -9.05
N ALA A 231 11.55 -15.70 -8.61
CA ALA A 231 10.91 -14.97 -7.53
C ALA A 231 9.49 -14.52 -7.92
N VAL A 232 9.33 -13.95 -9.11
CA VAL A 232 8.04 -13.55 -9.69
C VAL A 232 7.10 -14.74 -9.82
N GLU A 233 7.61 -15.88 -10.31
CA GLU A 233 6.83 -17.11 -10.42
C GLU A 233 6.42 -17.65 -9.03
N LYS A 234 7.36 -17.71 -8.10
CA LYS A 234 7.13 -18.26 -6.74
C LYS A 234 6.10 -17.46 -5.94
N VAL A 235 6.02 -16.13 -6.12
CA VAL A 235 5.01 -15.30 -5.44
C VAL A 235 3.70 -15.17 -6.21
N GLY A 236 3.59 -15.74 -7.42
CA GLY A 236 2.35 -15.80 -8.19
C GLY A 236 1.97 -14.51 -8.91
N LEU A 237 2.89 -13.57 -9.16
CA LEU A 237 2.58 -12.29 -9.80
C LEU A 237 1.95 -12.41 -11.20
N LYS A 238 2.14 -13.53 -11.91
CA LYS A 238 1.47 -13.77 -13.19
C LYS A 238 -0.05 -13.93 -13.04
N GLU A 239 -0.54 -14.44 -11.92
CA GLU A 239 -1.97 -14.47 -11.61
C GLU A 239 -2.50 -13.04 -11.41
N TYR A 240 -1.75 -12.19 -10.71
CA TYR A 240 -2.09 -10.78 -10.57
C TYR A 240 -2.17 -10.07 -11.92
N ASP A 241 -1.17 -10.26 -12.80
CA ASP A 241 -1.19 -9.70 -14.16
C ASP A 241 -2.49 -10.08 -14.89
N GLN A 242 -2.89 -11.36 -14.82
CA GLN A 242 -4.09 -11.85 -15.46
C GLN A 242 -5.36 -11.19 -14.89
N LEU A 243 -5.44 -11.03 -13.57
CA LEU A 243 -6.59 -10.36 -12.93
C LEU A 243 -6.73 -8.90 -13.37
N VAL A 244 -5.60 -8.18 -13.46
CA VAL A 244 -5.58 -6.79 -13.92
C VAL A 244 -5.92 -6.72 -15.41
N ASP A 245 -5.37 -7.62 -16.25
CA ASP A 245 -5.68 -7.67 -17.68
C ASP A 245 -7.16 -7.97 -17.95
N ASP A 246 -7.76 -8.85 -17.19
CA ASP A 246 -9.19 -9.18 -17.32
C ASP A 246 -10.08 -8.01 -16.87
N ALA A 247 -9.64 -7.23 -15.89
CA ALA A 247 -10.32 -6.00 -15.48
C ALA A 247 -10.18 -4.91 -16.55
N SER A 248 -8.99 -4.74 -17.13
CA SER A 248 -8.72 -3.71 -18.14
C SER A 248 -9.51 -3.90 -19.44
N LYS A 249 -9.80 -5.16 -19.81
CA LYS A 249 -10.61 -5.51 -20.99
C LYS A 249 -12.10 -5.19 -20.82
N GLU A 250 -12.57 -5.02 -19.59
CA GLU A 250 -13.94 -4.63 -19.34
C GLU A 250 -14.12 -3.13 -19.58
N THR A 251 -14.71 -2.77 -20.69
CA THR A 251 -14.89 -1.38 -21.12
C THR A 251 -16.35 -0.96 -21.25
N THR A 252 -17.27 -1.88 -21.05
CA THR A 252 -18.70 -1.68 -21.32
C THR A 252 -19.55 -1.61 -20.05
N ASP A 253 -19.16 -2.31 -19.00
CA ASP A 253 -19.86 -2.38 -17.72
C ASP A 253 -18.93 -1.93 -16.59
N LEU A 254 -19.12 -0.70 -16.09
CA LEU A 254 -18.30 -0.15 -15.00
C LEU A 254 -18.41 -0.94 -13.71
N LYS A 255 -19.56 -1.54 -13.42
CA LYS A 255 -19.71 -2.39 -12.24
C LYS A 255 -18.83 -3.63 -12.36
N ALA A 256 -18.98 -4.35 -13.46
CA ALA A 256 -18.16 -5.53 -13.72
C ALA A 256 -16.66 -5.19 -13.74
N ARG A 257 -16.28 -4.03 -14.29
CA ARG A 257 -14.91 -3.53 -14.29
C ARG A 257 -14.38 -3.34 -12.86
N TYR A 258 -15.13 -2.64 -12.00
CA TYR A 258 -14.72 -2.37 -10.62
C TYR A 258 -14.66 -3.63 -9.78
N GLU A 259 -15.61 -4.57 -9.96
CA GLU A 259 -15.57 -5.88 -9.29
C GLU A 259 -14.34 -6.71 -9.69
N LYS A 260 -13.94 -6.68 -10.98
CA LYS A 260 -12.72 -7.33 -11.46
C LYS A 260 -11.45 -6.69 -10.87
N TYR A 261 -11.37 -5.35 -10.82
CA TYR A 261 -10.26 -4.66 -10.15
C TYR A 261 -10.26 -4.90 -8.64
N ALA A 262 -11.42 -5.00 -8.01
CA ALA A 262 -11.52 -5.36 -6.59
C ALA A 262 -10.96 -6.77 -6.32
N LYS A 263 -11.16 -7.72 -7.24
CA LYS A 263 -10.54 -9.04 -7.19
C LYS A 263 -9.02 -8.97 -7.30
N ALA A 264 -8.48 -8.14 -8.20
CA ALA A 264 -7.04 -7.92 -8.31
C ALA A 264 -6.46 -7.28 -7.03
N GLN A 265 -7.16 -6.29 -6.46
CA GLN A 265 -6.76 -5.69 -5.18
C GLN A 265 -6.84 -6.70 -4.02
N ALA A 266 -7.86 -7.56 -3.99
CA ALA A 266 -7.97 -8.59 -2.96
C ALA A 266 -6.80 -9.58 -3.05
N TRP A 267 -6.44 -10.00 -4.25
CA TRP A 267 -5.24 -10.82 -4.48
C TRP A 267 -3.97 -10.12 -3.97
N LEU A 268 -3.80 -8.83 -4.31
CA LEU A 268 -2.64 -8.04 -3.86
C LEU A 268 -2.59 -7.95 -2.32
N THR A 269 -3.74 -7.75 -1.69
CA THR A 269 -3.86 -7.69 -0.23
C THR A 269 -3.53 -9.04 0.40
N ASP A 270 -4.05 -10.14 -0.13
CA ASP A 270 -3.77 -11.49 0.34
C ASP A 270 -2.31 -11.89 0.14
N SER A 271 -1.72 -11.51 -0.98
CA SER A 271 -0.31 -11.79 -1.27
C SER A 271 0.66 -11.13 -0.29
N ALA A 272 0.23 -10.05 0.36
CA ALA A 272 1.04 -9.19 1.24
C ALA A 272 2.40 -8.76 0.63
N LEU A 273 2.48 -8.64 -0.69
CA LEU A 273 3.68 -8.19 -1.40
C LEU A 273 3.89 -6.68 -1.26
N TYR A 274 2.79 -5.94 -1.14
CA TYR A 274 2.76 -4.51 -0.91
C TYR A 274 1.90 -4.22 0.32
N LEU A 275 2.49 -3.57 1.33
CA LEU A 275 1.86 -3.34 2.63
C LEU A 275 1.52 -1.85 2.79
N PRO A 276 0.31 -1.41 2.41
CA PRO A 276 -0.13 -0.03 2.60
C PRO A 276 -0.09 0.36 4.08
N THR A 277 0.30 1.60 4.36
CA THR A 277 0.39 2.12 5.72
C THR A 277 -0.44 3.37 5.93
N THR A 278 -0.22 4.40 5.11
CA THR A 278 -0.84 5.73 5.32
C THR A 278 -1.25 6.39 4.02
N THR A 279 -2.11 7.39 4.15
CA THR A 279 -2.43 8.37 3.11
C THR A 279 -2.09 9.77 3.57
N TYR A 280 -1.62 10.62 2.68
CA TYR A 280 -1.30 12.02 3.00
C TYR A 280 -2.54 12.87 3.32
N ASN A 281 -3.72 12.48 2.88
CA ASN A 281 -4.94 13.27 2.98
C ASN A 281 -5.74 13.08 4.28
N GLY A 282 -5.29 12.20 5.18
CA GLY A 282 -6.09 11.79 6.33
C GLY A 282 -6.01 12.71 7.54
N ALA A 283 -4.89 13.36 7.77
CA ALA A 283 -4.60 13.97 9.07
C ALA A 283 -4.00 15.38 9.04
N ALA A 284 -3.88 16.00 7.89
CA ALA A 284 -3.35 17.34 7.82
C ALA A 284 -4.30 18.32 8.51
N ALA A 285 -3.93 18.79 9.71
CA ALA A 285 -4.53 19.95 10.34
C ALA A 285 -4.06 21.19 9.56
N VAL A 286 -4.73 21.50 8.47
CA VAL A 286 -4.45 22.69 7.69
C VAL A 286 -5.42 23.79 8.14
N ILE A 287 -4.87 24.85 8.69
CA ILE A 287 -5.64 26.08 8.89
C ILE A 287 -5.71 26.80 7.54
N SER A 288 -6.88 26.86 6.95
CA SER A 288 -7.08 27.42 5.62
C SER A 288 -8.28 28.38 5.56
N ARG A 289 -8.20 29.36 4.67
CA ARG A 289 -9.34 30.17 4.22
C ARG A 289 -9.88 29.74 2.86
N ILE A 290 -9.37 28.64 2.32
CA ILE A 290 -9.91 28.06 1.08
C ILE A 290 -11.22 27.31 1.40
N LYS A 291 -12.29 27.68 0.69
CA LYS A 291 -13.58 26.98 0.82
C LYS A 291 -13.40 25.50 0.50
N PRO A 292 -13.75 24.59 1.42
CA PRO A 292 -13.59 23.14 1.19
C PRO A 292 -14.33 22.71 -0.06
N PHE A 293 -13.71 21.81 -0.82
CA PHE A 293 -14.29 21.18 -2.02
C PHE A 293 -14.80 22.19 -3.07
N SER A 294 -14.24 23.40 -3.13
CA SER A 294 -14.60 24.41 -4.13
C SER A 294 -13.96 24.15 -5.51
N GLY A 295 -13.09 23.14 -5.62
CA GLY A 295 -12.48 22.71 -6.88
C GLY A 295 -13.36 21.79 -7.71
N ALA A 296 -12.79 21.18 -8.74
CA ALA A 296 -13.47 20.18 -9.57
C ALA A 296 -13.76 18.88 -8.77
N TYR A 297 -14.83 18.19 -9.15
CA TYR A 297 -15.19 16.91 -8.50
C TYR A 297 -14.18 15.80 -8.74
N ALA A 298 -13.62 15.74 -9.93
CA ALA A 298 -12.56 14.81 -10.26
C ALA A 298 -11.21 15.46 -9.87
N GLN A 299 -10.64 14.99 -8.79
CA GLN A 299 -9.28 15.35 -8.38
C GLN A 299 -8.24 14.36 -8.92
N ALA A 300 -8.68 13.31 -9.58
CA ALA A 300 -7.84 12.36 -10.25
C ALA A 300 -7.55 12.79 -11.68
N GLY A 301 -6.39 12.46 -12.19
CA GLY A 301 -5.97 12.78 -13.56
C GLY A 301 -5.08 13.99 -13.66
N ASP A 302 -4.60 14.50 -12.51
CA ASP A 302 -3.79 15.71 -12.53
C ASP A 302 -2.91 15.79 -11.28
N LYS A 303 -1.90 14.92 -11.23
CA LYS A 303 -0.95 14.82 -10.12
C LYS A 303 -0.34 16.18 -9.77
N GLY A 304 -0.68 16.69 -8.59
CA GLY A 304 -0.12 17.93 -8.09
C GLY A 304 -0.32 19.15 -9.01
N SER A 305 -1.33 19.11 -9.89
CA SER A 305 -1.48 20.11 -10.92
C SER A 305 -1.85 21.47 -10.40
N SER A 306 -1.14 22.48 -10.87
CA SER A 306 -1.45 23.88 -10.64
C SER A 306 -2.81 24.33 -11.20
N TYR A 307 -3.47 23.51 -12.02
CA TYR A 307 -4.81 23.80 -12.56
C TYR A 307 -5.89 23.84 -11.48
N TYR A 308 -5.69 23.17 -10.35
CA TYR A 308 -6.62 23.25 -9.23
C TYR A 308 -6.77 24.66 -8.66
N PHE A 309 -5.72 25.47 -8.66
CA PHE A 309 -5.74 26.84 -8.14
C PHE A 309 -6.78 27.70 -8.85
N LYS A 310 -7.02 27.50 -10.11
CA LYS A 310 -8.00 28.22 -10.92
C LYS A 310 -9.44 28.08 -10.40
N TYR A 311 -9.76 26.97 -9.72
CA TYR A 311 -11.10 26.67 -9.21
C TYR A 311 -11.26 26.94 -7.72
N LEU A 312 -10.17 27.22 -7.01
CA LEU A 312 -10.22 27.45 -5.57
C LEU A 312 -10.90 28.80 -5.27
N LYS A 313 -11.74 28.78 -4.25
CA LYS A 313 -12.42 29.97 -3.73
C LYS A 313 -11.98 30.21 -2.30
N SER A 314 -11.52 31.43 -2.01
CA SER A 314 -11.21 31.85 -0.65
C SER A 314 -12.42 32.49 0.05
N GLN A 315 -12.36 32.58 1.37
CA GLN A 315 -13.26 33.29 2.24
C GLN A 315 -12.43 34.14 3.22
N ASP A 316 -13.07 35.13 3.89
CA ASP A 316 -12.36 36.03 4.78
C ASP A 316 -11.95 35.36 6.09
N ASP A 317 -12.81 34.48 6.62
CA ASP A 317 -12.57 33.76 7.86
C ASP A 317 -11.92 32.41 7.64
N ILE A 318 -11.28 31.88 8.70
CA ILE A 318 -10.73 30.51 8.75
C ILE A 318 -11.86 29.49 8.61
N VAL A 319 -11.64 28.45 7.81
CA VAL A 319 -12.56 27.31 7.69
C VAL A 319 -12.62 26.57 9.00
N THR A 320 -13.81 26.51 9.61
CA THR A 320 -14.05 25.71 10.81
C THR A 320 -14.25 24.24 10.48
N LYS A 321 -13.99 23.35 11.47
CA LYS A 321 -14.29 21.93 11.32
C LYS A 321 -15.74 21.68 10.91
N LYS A 322 -16.69 22.40 11.48
CA LYS A 322 -18.11 22.28 11.14
C LYS A 322 -18.39 22.62 9.68
N GLN A 323 -17.76 23.67 9.15
CA GLN A 323 -17.89 24.05 7.73
C GLN A 323 -17.27 22.96 6.83
N TYR A 324 -16.10 22.45 7.20
CA TYR A 324 -15.45 21.35 6.46
C TYR A 324 -16.33 20.10 6.42
N ASP A 325 -16.81 19.63 7.58
CA ASP A 325 -17.64 18.42 7.70
C ASP A 325 -18.95 18.53 6.89
N SER A 326 -19.58 19.73 6.90
CA SER A 326 -20.78 19.98 6.09
C SER A 326 -20.46 19.95 4.60
N ALA A 327 -19.41 20.64 4.18
CA ALA A 327 -19.00 20.69 2.79
C ALA A 327 -18.58 19.31 2.26
N TYR A 328 -17.93 18.49 3.11
CA TYR A 328 -17.59 17.11 2.75
C TYR A 328 -18.82 16.24 2.49
N LYS A 329 -19.84 16.31 3.35
CA LYS A 329 -21.10 15.58 3.16
C LYS A 329 -21.81 15.98 1.87
N ASP A 330 -21.82 17.25 1.56
CA ASP A 330 -22.44 17.74 0.31
C ASP A 330 -21.63 17.33 -0.91
N TRP A 331 -20.30 17.40 -0.83
CA TRP A 331 -19.40 16.93 -1.88
C TRP A 331 -19.57 15.43 -2.18
N LEU A 332 -19.74 14.59 -1.15
CA LEU A 332 -20.00 13.16 -1.33
C LEU A 332 -21.29 12.91 -2.13
N LYS A 333 -22.37 13.67 -1.82
CA LYS A 333 -23.64 13.56 -2.57
C LYS A 333 -23.49 13.99 -4.04
N GLU A 334 -22.76 15.07 -4.27
CA GLU A 334 -22.52 15.58 -5.62
C GLU A 334 -21.61 14.64 -6.41
N ARG A 335 -20.58 14.07 -5.77
CA ARG A 335 -19.73 13.05 -6.37
C ARG A 335 -20.53 11.82 -6.81
N ALA A 336 -21.43 11.31 -5.96
CA ALA A 336 -22.32 10.19 -6.30
C ALA A 336 -23.16 10.51 -7.54
N LYS A 337 -23.81 11.69 -7.58
CA LYS A 337 -24.57 12.12 -8.77
C LYS A 337 -23.71 12.25 -10.03
N SER A 338 -22.48 12.73 -9.89
CA SER A 338 -21.53 12.84 -11.01
C SER A 338 -21.15 11.47 -11.53
N ASN A 339 -20.89 10.50 -10.65
CA ASN A 339 -20.59 9.13 -11.02
C ASN A 339 -21.78 8.46 -11.74
N ASP A 340 -23.01 8.60 -11.22
CA ASP A 340 -24.22 8.09 -11.85
C ASP A 340 -24.42 8.68 -13.26
N LYS A 341 -24.14 9.97 -13.41
CA LYS A 341 -24.18 10.62 -14.73
C LYS A 341 -23.13 10.07 -15.68
N ALA A 342 -21.90 9.92 -15.20
CA ALA A 342 -20.80 9.37 -16.00
C ALA A 342 -21.10 7.93 -16.47
N GLN A 343 -21.67 7.07 -15.61
CA GLN A 343 -22.13 5.73 -15.99
C GLN A 343 -23.20 5.76 -17.08
N LYS A 344 -24.21 6.62 -16.92
CA LYS A 344 -25.28 6.78 -17.94
C LYS A 344 -24.74 7.31 -19.26
N ASP A 345 -23.76 8.20 -19.22
CA ASP A 345 -23.15 8.75 -20.43
C ASP A 345 -22.25 7.71 -21.10
N LEU A 346 -21.49 6.93 -20.34
CA LEU A 346 -20.71 5.81 -20.87
C LEU A 346 -21.60 4.79 -21.60
N ALA A 347 -22.70 4.40 -21.00
CA ALA A 347 -23.66 3.46 -21.60
C ALA A 347 -24.24 3.93 -22.95
N LYS A 348 -24.22 5.25 -23.23
CA LYS A 348 -24.65 5.79 -24.55
C LYS A 348 -23.54 5.72 -25.60
N HIS A 349 -22.27 5.66 -25.18
CA HIS A 349 -21.13 5.66 -26.08
C HIS A 349 -20.64 4.24 -26.40
N VAL A 350 -21.03 3.27 -25.59
CA VAL A 350 -20.75 1.85 -25.83
C VAL A 350 -21.95 1.28 -26.62
N LYS A 351 -21.75 1.00 -27.91
CA LYS A 351 -22.69 0.32 -28.78
C LYS A 351 -22.22 -1.09 -29.07
#